data_b4847cca637330606902f1c58e8d8e0f
#
_entry.id   b4847cca637330606902f1c58e8d8e0f
#
_cell.length_a   1.000
_cell.length_b   1.000
_cell.length_c   1.000
_cell.angle_alpha   90.00
_cell.angle_beta   90.00
_cell.angle_gamma   90.00
#
_symmetry.space_group_name_H-M   'P 1'
#
loop_
_entity.id
_entity.type
_entity.pdbx_description
1 polymer ?
#
loop_
_entity_poly.entity_id
_entity_poly.type
_entity_poly.pdbx_seq_one_letter_code
_entity_poly.pdbx_strand_id
1 'polypeptide(L)'
;MRLSVIAAFVLTTLALLVMSSLLVKAYAQSEQSKPLKCQTGALIGYGGTIFGLADVCTNGNLIDVGITTNYIPQPGKVFEAWLVDDLSKGSDYALSMGKILNSGTLRFQEVMNNATTYTDIVMTQEPAGDLSPLPSWSNAVAQTWLLPPFGQ
;
A
#
# COMPACT_ATOMS: atom_id res chain seq x y z
N MET A 1 44.84 -10.41 39.43
CA MET A 1 44.55 -9.14 38.70
C MET A 1 44.07 -9.30 37.26
N ARG A 2 43.89 -10.49 36.71
CA ARG A 2 43.39 -10.70 35.31
C ARG A 2 41.88 -10.96 35.18
N LEU A 3 41.16 -11.31 36.27
CA LEU A 3 39.73 -11.57 36.23
C LEU A 3 38.87 -10.32 36.17
N SER A 4 39.31 -9.21 36.77
CA SER A 4 38.55 -7.96 36.82
C SER A 4 38.46 -7.22 35.48
N VAL A 5 39.45 -7.38 34.59
CA VAL A 5 39.47 -6.75 33.28
C VAL A 5 38.48 -7.43 32.31
N ILE A 6 38.39 -8.76 32.38
CA ILE A 6 37.48 -9.53 31.53
C ILE A 6 36.02 -9.24 31.92
N ALA A 7 35.71 -9.14 33.21
CA ALA A 7 34.37 -8.83 33.67
C ALA A 7 33.91 -7.41 33.24
N ALA A 8 34.79 -6.43 33.25
CA ALA A 8 34.51 -5.08 32.79
C ALA A 8 34.25 -5.02 31.29
N PHE A 9 34.99 -5.80 30.48
CA PHE A 9 34.78 -5.86 29.02
C PHE A 9 33.46 -6.50 28.62
N VAL A 10 33.05 -7.56 29.31
CA VAL A 10 31.76 -8.25 29.05
C VAL A 10 30.59 -7.36 29.44
N LEU A 11 30.70 -6.61 30.52
CA LEU A 11 29.61 -5.68 30.96
C LEU A 11 29.43 -4.53 29.98
N THR A 12 30.53 -3.96 29.44
CA THR A 12 30.45 -2.84 28.49
C THR A 12 29.90 -3.28 27.12
N THR A 13 30.24 -4.48 26.63
CA THR A 13 29.67 -5.01 25.36
C THR A 13 28.20 -5.33 25.50
N LEU A 14 27.76 -5.86 26.64
CA LEU A 14 26.34 -6.14 26.89
C LEU A 14 25.51 -4.86 26.98
N ALA A 15 26.01 -3.82 27.61
CA ALA A 15 25.35 -2.53 27.70
C ALA A 15 25.20 -1.86 26.32
N LEU A 16 26.20 -1.95 25.46
CA LEU A 16 26.15 -1.40 24.09
C LEU A 16 25.11 -2.14 23.22
N LEU A 17 24.99 -3.46 23.36
CA LEU A 17 24.01 -4.26 22.63
C LEU A 17 22.55 -3.95 23.07
N VAL A 18 22.33 -3.72 24.35
CA VAL A 18 21.01 -3.35 24.88
C VAL A 18 20.61 -1.95 24.42
N MET A 19 21.55 -1.00 24.45
CA MET A 19 21.30 0.38 23.99
C MET A 19 20.97 0.44 22.49
N SER A 20 21.67 -0.33 21.67
CA SER A 20 21.37 -0.39 20.23
C SER A 20 19.98 -0.95 19.94
N SER A 21 19.54 -1.99 20.65
CA SER A 21 18.22 -2.57 20.49
C SER A 21 17.07 -1.64 20.94
N LEU A 22 17.30 -0.82 21.97
CA LEU A 22 16.35 0.19 22.45
C LEU A 22 16.23 1.36 21.47
N LEU A 23 17.33 1.81 20.88
CA LEU A 23 17.32 2.86 19.87
C LEU A 23 16.57 2.44 18.60
N VAL A 24 16.76 1.21 18.12
CA VAL A 24 16.04 0.68 16.96
C VAL A 24 14.55 0.60 17.24
N LYS A 25 14.15 0.12 18.42
CA LYS A 25 12.72 0.08 18.80
C LYS A 25 12.10 1.46 18.94
N ALA A 26 12.80 2.41 19.52
CA ALA A 26 12.32 3.80 19.65
C ALA A 26 12.17 4.48 18.30
N TYR A 27 13.08 4.24 17.36
CA TYR A 27 12.99 4.76 15.99
C TYR A 27 11.80 4.16 15.24
N ALA A 28 11.61 2.84 15.30
CA ALA A 28 10.47 2.16 14.68
C ALA A 28 9.11 2.62 15.25
N GLN A 29 9.05 2.91 16.56
CA GLN A 29 7.83 3.45 17.17
C GLN A 29 7.56 4.92 16.78
N SER A 30 8.58 5.72 16.54
CA SER A 30 8.38 7.12 16.15
C SER A 30 7.82 7.27 14.73
N GLU A 31 8.18 6.39 13.82
CA GLU A 31 7.63 6.36 12.47
C GLU A 31 6.16 5.90 12.43
N GLN A 32 5.79 4.95 13.28
CA GLN A 32 4.41 4.45 13.40
C GLN A 32 3.45 5.47 14.08
N SER A 33 3.98 6.49 14.74
CA SER A 33 3.18 7.50 15.45
C SER A 33 2.67 8.65 14.58
N LYS A 34 3.08 8.73 13.31
CA LYS A 34 2.55 9.76 12.40
C LYS A 34 1.07 9.50 12.16
N PRO A 35 0.19 10.52 12.28
CA PRO A 35 -1.23 10.34 12.01
C PRO A 35 -1.46 9.97 10.56
N LEU A 36 -2.42 9.07 10.31
CA LEU A 36 -2.87 8.75 8.97
C LEU A 36 -3.57 9.98 8.36
N LYS A 37 -3.23 10.30 7.14
CA LYS A 37 -3.95 11.27 6.31
C LYS A 37 -4.73 10.48 5.27
N CYS A 38 -6.00 10.81 5.13
CA CYS A 38 -6.91 10.06 4.27
C CYS A 38 -7.46 10.94 3.15
N GLN A 39 -7.71 10.30 2.02
CA GLN A 39 -8.39 10.85 0.86
C GLN A 39 -9.43 9.85 0.38
N THR A 40 -10.62 10.35 0.01
CA THR A 40 -11.64 9.56 -0.68
C THR A 40 -11.72 10.01 -2.13
N GLY A 41 -11.65 9.08 -3.07
CA GLY A 41 -11.77 9.32 -4.50
C GLY A 41 -12.87 8.46 -5.13
N ALA A 42 -13.55 9.00 -6.14
CA ALA A 42 -14.45 8.20 -6.95
C ALA A 42 -13.66 7.40 -7.98
N LEU A 43 -13.93 6.09 -8.09
CA LEU A 43 -13.45 5.25 -9.17
C LEU A 43 -14.29 5.54 -10.42
N ILE A 44 -13.71 6.27 -11.36
CA ILE A 44 -14.38 6.76 -12.57
C ILE A 44 -13.99 5.89 -13.74
N GLY A 45 -14.98 5.28 -14.40
CA GLY A 45 -14.80 4.51 -15.62
C GLY A 45 -14.78 5.37 -16.87
N TYR A 46 -14.43 4.75 -17.98
CA TYR A 46 -14.48 5.39 -19.28
C TYR A 46 -15.92 5.88 -19.58
N GLY A 47 -16.07 7.15 -19.96
CA GLY A 47 -17.36 7.79 -20.15
C GLY A 47 -17.95 8.43 -18.89
N GLY A 48 -17.19 8.54 -17.79
CA GLY A 48 -17.57 9.27 -16.58
C GLY A 48 -18.48 8.50 -15.63
N THR A 49 -18.69 7.20 -15.85
CA THR A 49 -19.48 6.37 -14.93
C THR A 49 -18.73 6.15 -13.62
N ILE A 50 -19.40 6.37 -12.49
CA ILE A 50 -18.84 6.08 -11.17
C ILE A 50 -18.98 4.59 -10.88
N PHE A 51 -17.88 3.87 -10.82
CA PHE A 51 -17.81 2.45 -10.49
C PHE A 51 -17.80 2.16 -9.00
N GLY A 52 -17.35 3.11 -8.19
CA GLY A 52 -17.23 2.92 -6.76
C GLY A 52 -16.47 4.06 -6.09
N LEU A 53 -16.05 3.79 -4.87
CA LEU A 53 -15.23 4.70 -4.07
C LEU A 53 -13.96 4.00 -3.61
N ALA A 54 -12.89 4.77 -3.50
CA ALA A 54 -11.64 4.34 -2.87
C ALA A 54 -11.31 5.30 -1.73
N ASP A 55 -11.15 4.76 -0.53
CA ASP A 55 -10.63 5.45 0.64
C ASP A 55 -9.17 5.07 0.82
N VAL A 56 -8.27 6.04 0.82
CA VAL A 56 -6.84 5.81 0.91
C VAL A 56 -6.28 6.61 2.06
N CYS A 57 -5.63 5.93 2.98
CA CYS A 57 -4.98 6.53 4.13
C CYS A 57 -3.50 6.18 4.16
N THR A 58 -2.64 7.15 4.49
CA THR A 58 -1.20 6.89 4.66
C THR A 58 -0.57 7.80 5.71
N ASN A 59 0.52 7.35 6.30
CA ASN A 59 1.43 8.17 7.10
C ASN A 59 2.83 8.31 6.46
N GLY A 60 2.95 7.90 5.19
CA GLY A 60 4.20 7.87 4.42
C GLY A 60 4.85 6.49 4.36
N ASN A 61 4.67 5.64 5.38
CA ASN A 61 5.24 4.28 5.43
C ASN A 61 4.17 3.19 5.50
N LEU A 62 2.96 3.52 5.91
CA LEU A 62 1.80 2.64 5.89
C LEU A 62 0.83 3.17 4.84
N ILE A 63 0.31 2.29 4.01
CA ILE A 63 -0.84 2.56 3.16
C ILE A 63 -1.99 1.64 3.57
N ASP A 64 -3.18 2.20 3.67
CA ASP A 64 -4.43 1.50 3.97
C ASP A 64 -5.47 1.94 2.95
N VAL A 65 -5.95 0.99 2.14
CA VAL A 65 -6.89 1.24 1.04
C VAL A 65 -8.15 0.43 1.26
N GLY A 66 -9.29 1.12 1.24
CA GLY A 66 -10.61 0.51 1.19
C GLY A 66 -11.26 0.81 -0.16
N ILE A 67 -11.76 -0.20 -0.85
CA ILE A 67 -12.52 -0.02 -2.10
C ILE A 67 -13.91 -0.61 -1.91
N THR A 68 -14.93 0.13 -2.41
CA THR A 68 -16.30 -0.36 -2.49
C THR A 68 -16.85 -0.11 -3.90
N THR A 69 -17.49 -1.12 -4.47
CA THR A 69 -18.16 -1.03 -5.78
C THR A 69 -19.47 -1.81 -5.78
N ASN A 70 -20.46 -1.31 -6.51
CA ASN A 70 -21.73 -2.02 -6.75
C ASN A 70 -21.74 -2.76 -8.09
N TYR A 71 -20.65 -2.68 -8.85
CA TYR A 71 -20.55 -3.33 -10.14
C TYR A 71 -20.17 -4.80 -9.97
N ILE A 72 -20.71 -5.62 -10.87
CA ILE A 72 -20.46 -7.05 -10.93
C ILE A 72 -19.58 -7.31 -12.16
N PRO A 73 -18.46 -8.03 -12.02
CA PRO A 73 -17.64 -8.40 -13.16
C PRO A 73 -18.40 -9.34 -14.12
N GLN A 74 -17.99 -9.38 -15.36
CA GLN A 74 -18.55 -10.33 -16.34
C GLN A 74 -18.33 -11.78 -15.88
N PRO A 75 -19.18 -12.73 -16.34
CA PRO A 75 -18.99 -14.15 -16.02
C PRO A 75 -17.58 -14.65 -16.35
N GLY A 76 -16.94 -15.33 -15.41
CA GLY A 76 -15.56 -15.82 -15.54
C GLY A 76 -14.48 -14.76 -15.34
N LYS A 77 -14.86 -13.53 -14.95
CA LYS A 77 -13.95 -12.44 -14.62
C LYS A 77 -14.06 -12.07 -13.15
N VAL A 78 -13.04 -11.33 -12.68
CA VAL A 78 -13.01 -10.69 -11.37
C VAL A 78 -12.49 -9.27 -11.55
N PHE A 79 -12.85 -8.38 -10.63
CA PHE A 79 -12.15 -7.11 -10.53
C PHE A 79 -10.90 -7.29 -9.68
N GLU A 80 -9.81 -6.65 -10.11
CA GLU A 80 -8.59 -6.53 -9.36
C GLU A 80 -8.19 -5.06 -9.28
N ALA A 81 -7.68 -4.65 -8.13
CA ALA A 81 -7.29 -3.27 -7.90
C ALA A 81 -5.77 -3.15 -7.78
N TRP A 82 -5.23 -2.05 -8.29
CA TRP A 82 -3.81 -1.79 -8.43
C TRP A 82 -3.47 -0.39 -7.95
N LEU A 83 -2.36 -0.29 -7.19
CA LEU A 83 -1.68 0.97 -6.96
C LEU A 83 -0.68 1.19 -8.10
N VAL A 84 -0.71 2.37 -8.71
CA VAL A 84 0.11 2.72 -9.87
C VAL A 84 0.87 4.01 -9.58
N ASP A 85 2.16 4.07 -9.96
CA ASP A 85 3.00 5.21 -9.61
C ASP A 85 2.86 6.39 -10.57
N ASP A 86 2.64 6.22 -11.84
CA ASP A 86 2.37 7.32 -12.80
C ASP A 86 1.87 6.80 -14.15
N LEU A 87 0.56 6.76 -14.31
CA LEU A 87 -0.06 6.37 -15.59
C LEU A 87 0.32 7.31 -16.74
N SER A 88 0.56 8.60 -16.47
CA SER A 88 0.83 9.60 -17.52
C SER A 88 2.19 9.40 -18.16
N LYS A 89 3.13 8.80 -17.47
CA LYS A 89 4.48 8.49 -17.95
C LYS A 89 4.62 7.09 -18.55
N GLY A 90 3.50 6.35 -18.67
CA GLY A 90 3.53 4.96 -19.11
C GLY A 90 4.20 4.06 -18.07
N SER A 91 3.86 4.27 -16.80
CA SER A 91 4.40 3.48 -15.71
C SER A 91 4.20 2.00 -15.95
N ASP A 92 5.30 1.26 -15.89
CA ASP A 92 5.28 -0.20 -15.89
C ASP A 92 5.13 -0.77 -14.47
N TYR A 93 5.08 0.11 -13.45
CA TYR A 93 5.00 -0.32 -12.07
C TYR A 93 3.57 -0.23 -11.53
N ALA A 94 3.00 -1.40 -11.27
CA ALA A 94 1.73 -1.55 -10.60
C ALA A 94 1.86 -2.58 -9.48
N LEU A 95 1.32 -2.26 -8.31
CA LEU A 95 1.22 -3.17 -7.18
C LEU A 95 -0.21 -3.68 -7.06
N SER A 96 -0.40 -4.99 -7.16
CA SER A 96 -1.71 -5.59 -6.91
C SER A 96 -2.11 -5.40 -5.45
N MET A 97 -3.28 -4.83 -5.23
CA MET A 97 -3.94 -4.80 -3.92
C MET A 97 -4.83 -6.02 -3.71
N GLY A 98 -5.01 -6.83 -4.77
CA GLY A 98 -5.80 -8.05 -4.74
C GLY A 98 -7.16 -7.94 -5.43
N LYS A 99 -7.85 -9.05 -5.43
CA LYS A 99 -9.16 -9.21 -6.09
C LYS A 99 -10.27 -8.65 -5.22
N ILE A 100 -11.18 -7.90 -5.84
CA ILE A 100 -12.37 -7.38 -5.16
C ILE A 100 -13.34 -8.54 -4.92
N LEU A 101 -13.73 -8.74 -3.68
CA LEU A 101 -14.62 -9.82 -3.28
C LEU A 101 -16.01 -9.68 -3.93
N ASN A 102 -16.80 -10.76 -3.95
CA ASN A 102 -18.17 -10.76 -4.47
C ASN A 102 -19.11 -9.79 -3.72
N SER A 103 -18.73 -9.37 -2.51
CA SER A 103 -19.40 -8.29 -1.76
C SER A 103 -19.20 -6.91 -2.36
N GLY A 104 -18.35 -6.77 -3.38
CA GLY A 104 -17.96 -5.49 -3.94
C GLY A 104 -16.96 -4.71 -3.08
N THR A 105 -16.24 -5.38 -2.18
CA THR A 105 -15.31 -4.75 -1.26
C THR A 105 -13.91 -5.30 -1.37
N LEU A 106 -12.91 -4.43 -1.13
CA LEU A 106 -11.51 -4.78 -0.95
C LEU A 106 -10.97 -3.99 0.24
N ARG A 107 -10.14 -4.62 1.04
CA ARG A 107 -9.27 -3.95 2.02
C ARG A 107 -7.84 -4.39 1.79
N PHE A 108 -6.96 -3.43 1.64
CA PHE A 108 -5.53 -3.62 1.48
C PHE A 108 -4.78 -2.78 2.50
N GLN A 109 -3.82 -3.37 3.19
CA GLN A 109 -2.97 -2.66 4.12
C GLN A 109 -1.54 -3.19 4.02
N GLU A 110 -0.58 -2.29 3.84
CA GLU A 110 0.82 -2.67 3.73
C GLU A 110 1.74 -1.59 4.31
N VAL A 111 2.82 -2.05 4.94
CA VAL A 111 3.94 -1.19 5.35
C VAL A 111 4.95 -1.18 4.21
N MET A 112 5.17 -0.03 3.62
CA MET A 112 6.07 0.14 2.49
C MET A 112 6.81 1.46 2.56
N ASN A 113 8.05 1.45 2.07
CA ASN A 113 8.78 2.69 1.90
C ASN A 113 8.20 3.48 0.72
N ASN A 114 8.03 4.78 0.91
CA ASN A 114 7.52 5.67 -0.13
C ASN A 114 6.09 5.36 -0.63
N ALA A 115 5.16 5.08 0.28
CA ALA A 115 3.74 4.91 -0.04
C ALA A 115 3.15 6.08 -0.85
N THR A 116 3.79 7.26 -0.76
CA THR A 116 3.39 8.49 -1.46
C THR A 116 3.83 8.56 -2.92
N THR A 117 4.54 7.55 -3.45
CA THR A 117 4.93 7.52 -4.87
C THR A 117 3.78 7.13 -5.78
N TYR A 118 2.78 6.43 -5.26
CA TYR A 118 1.60 6.06 -6.04
C TYR A 118 0.72 7.27 -6.29
N THR A 119 0.30 7.42 -7.54
CA THR A 119 -0.53 8.55 -8.00
C THR A 119 -1.92 8.14 -8.40
N ASP A 120 -2.13 6.84 -8.62
CA ASP A 120 -3.38 6.32 -9.15
C ASP A 120 -3.79 5.01 -8.49
N ILE A 121 -5.11 4.81 -8.38
CA ILE A 121 -5.71 3.49 -8.21
C ILE A 121 -6.43 3.13 -9.50
N VAL A 122 -6.10 1.97 -10.05
CA VAL A 122 -6.74 1.44 -11.24
C VAL A 122 -7.45 0.15 -10.89
N MET A 123 -8.65 -0.03 -11.43
CA MET A 123 -9.41 -1.27 -11.35
C MET A 123 -9.47 -1.92 -12.73
N THR A 124 -9.03 -3.16 -12.84
CA THR A 124 -9.09 -3.96 -14.05
C THR A 124 -10.09 -5.09 -13.92
N GLN A 125 -10.50 -5.65 -15.05
CA GLN A 125 -11.35 -6.84 -15.11
C GLN A 125 -10.55 -8.02 -15.65
N GLU A 126 -10.02 -8.84 -14.73
CA GLU A 126 -9.11 -9.95 -15.02
C GLU A 126 -9.85 -11.28 -15.13
N PRO A 127 -9.30 -12.29 -15.83
CA PRO A 127 -9.81 -13.66 -15.74
C PRO A 127 -9.79 -14.16 -14.29
N ALA A 128 -10.82 -14.91 -13.87
CA ALA A 128 -10.92 -15.37 -12.48
C ALA A 128 -9.73 -16.23 -12.02
N GLY A 129 -9.09 -16.95 -12.96
CA GLY A 129 -7.92 -17.81 -12.73
C GLY A 129 -6.59 -17.15 -13.05
N ASP A 130 -6.55 -15.83 -13.34
CA ASP A 130 -5.32 -15.15 -13.66
C ASP A 130 -4.38 -15.07 -12.44
N LEU A 131 -3.13 -15.44 -12.68
CA LEU A 131 -2.03 -15.38 -11.71
C LEU A 131 -0.93 -14.38 -12.17
N SER A 132 -1.21 -13.57 -13.21
CA SER A 132 -0.28 -12.55 -13.67
C SER A 132 -0.02 -11.54 -12.54
N PRO A 133 1.25 -11.19 -12.28
CA PRO A 133 1.59 -10.13 -11.35
C PRO A 133 1.41 -8.72 -11.96
N LEU A 134 0.96 -8.63 -13.21
CA LEU A 134 0.81 -7.37 -13.94
C LEU A 134 -0.65 -7.20 -14.41
N PRO A 135 -1.17 -5.96 -14.36
CA PRO A 135 -2.52 -5.69 -14.81
C PRO A 135 -2.68 -5.83 -16.33
N SER A 136 -3.82 -6.30 -16.75
CA SER A 136 -4.22 -6.23 -18.16
C SER A 136 -4.75 -4.83 -18.47
N TRP A 137 -3.89 -3.89 -18.82
CA TRP A 137 -4.25 -2.48 -19.04
C TRP A 137 -5.40 -2.27 -20.03
N SER A 138 -5.51 -3.13 -21.05
CA SER A 138 -6.63 -3.11 -21.99
C SER A 138 -7.98 -3.44 -21.36
N ASN A 139 -7.97 -4.02 -20.16
CA ASN A 139 -9.15 -4.39 -19.39
C ASN A 139 -9.39 -3.44 -18.20
N ALA A 140 -8.73 -2.29 -18.18
CA ALA A 140 -8.99 -1.27 -17.17
C ALA A 140 -10.42 -0.76 -17.31
N VAL A 141 -11.15 -0.73 -16.20
CA VAL A 141 -12.58 -0.36 -16.15
C VAL A 141 -12.83 0.93 -15.41
N ALA A 142 -12.00 1.26 -14.42
CA ALA A 142 -12.12 2.49 -13.66
C ALA A 142 -10.78 2.91 -13.04
N GLN A 143 -10.66 4.19 -12.73
CA GLN A 143 -9.50 4.75 -12.06
C GLN A 143 -9.88 5.90 -11.13
N THR A 144 -9.00 6.22 -10.18
CA THR A 144 -9.05 7.45 -9.40
C THR A 144 -7.64 7.96 -9.17
N TRP A 145 -7.48 9.28 -9.20
CA TRP A 145 -6.19 9.93 -8.91
C TRP A 145 -6.05 10.17 -7.41
N LEU A 146 -4.83 9.95 -6.93
CA LEU A 146 -4.40 10.32 -5.60
C LEU A 146 -3.77 11.70 -5.68
N LEU A 147 -4.45 12.72 -5.14
CA LEU A 147 -3.97 14.11 -5.23
C LEU A 147 -2.64 14.28 -4.50
N PRO A 148 -1.61 14.79 -5.16
CA PRO A 148 -0.35 15.12 -4.49
C PRO A 148 -0.50 16.33 -3.57
N PRO A 149 0.27 16.37 -2.48
CA PRO A 149 1.10 15.29 -1.95
C PRO A 149 0.27 14.31 -1.13
N PHE A 150 -0.01 13.13 -1.72
CA PHE A 150 -0.76 12.09 -1.04
C PHE A 150 -0.06 11.72 0.29
N GLY A 151 -0.77 11.90 1.40
CA GLY A 151 -0.26 11.59 2.73
C GLY A 151 0.82 12.52 3.29
N GLN A 152 1.06 13.68 2.72
CA GLN A 152 1.98 14.70 3.25
C GLN A 152 1.24 15.82 3.96
#